data_2803a38642489cdf04f9700d464a5f81
#
_entry.id   2803a38642489cdf04f9700d464a5f81
#
_cell.length_a   1.000
_cell.length_b   1.000
_cell.length_c   1.000
_cell.angle_alpha   90.00
_cell.angle_beta   90.00
_cell.angle_gamma   90.00
#
_symmetry.space_group_name_H-M   'P 1'
#
loop_
_entity.id
_entity.type
_entity.pdbx_description
1 polymer ?
#
loop_
_entity_poly.entity_id
_entity_poly.type
_entity_poly.pdbx_seq_one_letter_code
_entity_poly.pdbx_strand_id
1 'polypeptide(L)'
;IATNTTIARDGLQTDAEITKETGGLSGKPLRNRSTEVIRFLHTKSKNSFPIIGVGGIHTPQDAIEKLEAGASLLQVYTGFVYEGPAMVKRILNRL
;
A
#
# COMPACT_ATOMS: atom_id res chain seq x y z
N ILE A 1 1.02 8.51 -8.26
CA ILE A 1 1.42 7.45 -7.32
C ILE A 1 0.84 7.77 -5.94
N ALA A 2 0.10 6.84 -5.38
CA ALA A 2 -0.45 6.95 -4.04
C ALA A 2 -0.31 5.59 -3.34
N THR A 3 0.39 5.49 -2.18
CA THR A 3 0.85 6.63 -1.42
C THR A 3 2.33 6.53 -1.09
N ASN A 4 2.88 7.59 -0.49
CA ASN A 4 4.20 7.54 0.10
C ASN A 4 4.12 6.88 1.50
N THR A 5 5.26 6.72 2.15
CA THR A 5 5.31 6.16 3.51
C THR A 5 4.58 7.07 4.50
N THR A 6 4.25 6.54 5.67
CA THR A 6 3.51 7.28 6.69
C THR A 6 4.38 7.55 7.92
N ILE A 7 4.08 8.64 8.64
CA ILE A 7 4.68 8.93 9.93
C ILE A 7 3.85 8.34 11.09
N ALA A 8 2.69 7.79 10.81
CA ALA A 8 1.87 7.13 11.83
C ALA A 8 2.55 5.85 12.33
N ARG A 9 2.43 5.58 13.61
CA ARG A 9 3.08 4.44 14.26
C ARG A 9 2.09 3.50 14.96
N ASP A 10 0.81 3.67 14.68
CA ASP A 10 -0.25 2.87 15.27
C ASP A 10 -0.15 1.41 14.83
N GLY A 11 -0.45 0.51 15.75
CA GLY A 11 -0.50 -0.92 15.45
C GLY A 11 0.86 -1.60 15.34
N LEU A 12 1.95 -0.93 15.73
CA LEU A 12 3.29 -1.50 15.68
C LEU A 12 3.57 -2.32 16.95
N GLN A 13 4.26 -3.45 16.76
CA GLN A 13 4.68 -4.33 17.83
C GLN A 13 6.20 -4.29 18.05
N THR A 14 6.86 -3.29 17.47
CA THR A 14 8.30 -3.11 17.55
C THR A 14 8.63 -2.19 18.73
N ASP A 15 9.89 -2.28 19.21
CA ASP A 15 10.41 -1.41 20.27
C ASP A 15 10.10 0.06 20.02
N ALA A 16 9.73 0.78 21.08
CA ALA A 16 9.41 2.20 20.99
C ALA A 16 10.56 3.05 20.45
N GLU A 17 11.81 2.66 20.73
CA GLU A 17 12.98 3.38 20.23
C GLU A 17 13.07 3.30 18.70
N ILE A 18 12.77 2.13 18.14
CA ILE A 18 12.79 1.92 16.69
C ILE A 18 11.59 2.63 16.04
N THR A 19 10.43 2.57 16.68
CA THR A 19 9.21 3.20 16.12
C THR A 19 9.27 4.72 16.15
N LYS A 20 10.16 5.30 16.97
CA LYS A 20 10.33 6.75 17.05
C LYS A 20 11.35 7.29 16.06
N GLU A 21 12.02 6.45 15.30
CA GLU A 21 12.97 6.91 14.30
C GLU A 21 12.31 7.80 13.26
N THR A 22 13.06 8.82 12.80
CA THR A 22 12.59 9.69 11.74
C THR A 22 12.56 8.95 10.41
N GLY A 23 11.66 9.36 9.53
CA GLY A 23 11.47 8.73 8.24
C GLY A 23 10.07 8.16 8.11
N GLY A 24 9.73 7.76 6.90
CA GLY A 24 8.42 7.20 6.62
C GLY A 24 8.34 5.71 6.91
N LEU A 25 7.19 5.27 7.38
CA LEU A 25 6.90 3.86 7.60
C LEU A 25 6.27 3.27 6.34
N SER A 26 6.72 2.08 5.94
CA SER A 26 6.15 1.34 4.81
C SER A 26 5.69 -0.04 5.26
N GLY A 27 5.23 -0.88 4.32
CA GLY A 27 4.79 -2.23 4.62
C GLY A 27 3.36 -2.30 5.11
N LYS A 28 3.02 -3.39 5.82
CA LYS A 28 1.65 -3.67 6.25
C LYS A 28 0.97 -2.53 7.01
N PRO A 29 1.65 -1.81 7.93
CA PRO A 29 1.01 -0.71 8.64
C PRO A 29 0.48 0.41 7.74
N LEU A 30 1.03 0.55 6.55
CA LEU A 30 0.62 1.58 5.59
C LEU A 30 -0.63 1.18 4.80
N ARG A 31 -1.02 -0.09 4.79
CA ARG A 31 -2.06 -0.61 3.89
C ARG A 31 -3.38 0.16 3.93
N ASN A 32 -3.95 0.30 5.09
CA ASN A 32 -5.28 0.92 5.23
C ASN A 32 -5.23 2.41 4.88
N ARG A 33 -4.20 3.10 5.33
CA ARG A 33 -4.06 4.53 5.04
C ARG A 33 -3.88 4.77 3.54
N SER A 34 -3.07 3.94 2.89
CA SER A 34 -2.88 4.02 1.45
C SER A 34 -4.20 3.81 0.70
N THR A 35 -4.98 2.82 1.10
CA THR A 35 -6.28 2.54 0.48
C THR A 35 -7.25 3.72 0.66
N GLU A 36 -7.28 4.33 1.83
CA GLU A 36 -8.10 5.51 2.10
C GLU A 36 -7.73 6.68 1.18
N VAL A 37 -6.44 6.93 1.02
CA VAL A 37 -5.95 8.03 0.17
C VAL A 37 -6.30 7.76 -1.29
N ILE A 38 -6.14 6.54 -1.78
CA ILE A 38 -6.49 6.17 -3.14
C ILE A 38 -7.99 6.40 -3.38
N ARG A 39 -8.82 5.96 -2.46
CA ARG A 39 -10.27 6.14 -2.57
C ARG A 39 -10.65 7.62 -2.59
N PHE A 40 -10.02 8.42 -1.73
CA PHE A 40 -10.23 9.86 -1.69
C PHE A 40 -9.86 10.52 -3.03
N LEU A 41 -8.68 10.21 -3.56
CA LEU A 41 -8.21 10.78 -4.82
C LEU A 41 -9.11 10.37 -5.99
N HIS A 42 -9.51 9.11 -6.04
CA HIS A 42 -10.40 8.61 -7.08
C HIS A 42 -11.75 9.34 -7.06
N THR A 43 -12.34 9.48 -5.88
CA THR A 43 -13.62 10.14 -5.69
C THR A 43 -13.55 11.63 -6.03
N LYS A 44 -12.53 12.32 -5.53
CA LYS A 44 -12.39 13.77 -5.72
C LYS A 44 -12.02 14.15 -7.14
N SER A 45 -11.21 13.33 -7.82
CA SER A 45 -10.83 13.58 -9.21
C SER A 45 -11.90 13.14 -10.21
N LYS A 46 -12.91 12.40 -9.76
CA LYS A 46 -13.94 11.81 -10.61
C LYS A 46 -13.33 10.97 -11.74
N ASN A 47 -12.28 10.23 -11.38
CA ASN A 47 -11.56 9.35 -12.31
C ASN A 47 -10.90 10.12 -13.48
N SER A 48 -10.48 11.37 -13.23
CA SER A 48 -9.89 12.20 -14.28
C SER A 48 -8.42 11.88 -14.58
N PHE A 49 -7.75 11.08 -13.74
CA PHE A 49 -6.38 10.63 -13.98
C PHE A 49 -6.18 9.23 -13.40
N PRO A 50 -5.23 8.45 -13.97
CA PRO A 50 -4.94 7.13 -13.41
C PRO A 50 -4.17 7.25 -12.10
N ILE A 51 -4.38 6.28 -11.21
CA ILE A 51 -3.71 6.22 -9.92
C ILE A 51 -2.89 4.94 -9.87
N ILE A 52 -1.60 5.07 -9.49
CA ILE A 52 -0.75 3.92 -9.20
C ILE A 52 -0.82 3.70 -7.70
N GLY A 53 -1.46 2.61 -7.28
CA GLY A 53 -1.63 2.28 -5.87
C GLY A 53 -0.37 1.62 -5.30
N VAL A 54 0.10 2.12 -4.16
CA VAL A 54 1.26 1.58 -3.48
C VAL A 54 1.09 1.73 -1.97
N GLY A 55 1.55 0.75 -1.23
CA GLY A 55 1.56 0.80 0.23
C GLY A 55 0.85 -0.40 0.86
N GLY A 56 1.60 -1.23 1.57
CA GLY A 56 1.06 -2.34 2.33
C GLY A 56 0.55 -3.51 1.51
N ILE A 57 1.00 -3.68 0.28
CA ILE A 57 0.56 -4.78 -0.58
C ILE A 57 1.46 -5.99 -0.33
N HIS A 58 0.91 -7.04 0.28
CA HIS A 58 1.62 -8.30 0.56
C HIS A 58 0.88 -9.50 -0.01
N THR A 59 -0.42 -9.43 -0.16
CA THR A 59 -1.26 -10.56 -0.60
C THR A 59 -2.10 -10.16 -1.80
N PRO A 60 -2.67 -11.14 -2.54
CA PRO A 60 -3.61 -10.83 -3.61
C PRO A 60 -4.81 -10.01 -3.14
N GLN A 61 -5.29 -10.26 -1.91
CA GLN A 61 -6.41 -9.51 -1.36
C GLN A 61 -6.06 -8.04 -1.16
N ASP A 62 -4.83 -7.75 -0.70
CA ASP A 62 -4.36 -6.37 -0.57
C ASP A 62 -4.37 -5.65 -1.91
N ALA A 63 -3.95 -6.35 -2.97
CA ALA A 63 -3.96 -5.81 -4.32
C ALA A 63 -5.38 -5.51 -4.81
N ILE A 64 -6.30 -6.43 -4.57
CA ILE A 64 -7.70 -6.26 -4.95
C ILE A 64 -8.31 -5.04 -4.25
N GLU A 65 -8.01 -4.85 -2.97
CA GLU A 65 -8.48 -3.67 -2.22
C GLU A 65 -8.05 -2.36 -2.87
N LYS A 66 -6.79 -2.28 -3.35
CA LYS A 66 -6.29 -1.09 -4.02
C LYS A 66 -7.03 -0.83 -5.32
N LEU A 67 -7.27 -1.87 -6.10
CA LEU A 67 -7.99 -1.74 -7.37
C LEU A 67 -9.44 -1.33 -7.13
N GLU A 68 -10.10 -1.91 -6.13
CA GLU A 68 -11.48 -1.54 -5.78
C GLU A 68 -11.57 -0.10 -5.27
N ALA A 69 -10.51 0.39 -4.62
CA ALA A 69 -10.48 1.78 -4.15
C ALA A 69 -10.31 2.78 -5.30
N GLY A 70 -9.86 2.35 -6.48
CA GLY A 70 -9.75 3.18 -7.65
C GLY A 70 -8.38 3.20 -8.32
N ALA A 71 -7.43 2.38 -7.85
CA ALA A 71 -6.12 2.30 -8.49
C ALA A 71 -6.23 1.62 -9.85
N SER A 72 -5.47 2.12 -10.82
CA SER A 72 -5.37 1.53 -12.17
C SER A 72 -4.18 0.60 -12.29
N LEU A 73 -3.10 0.89 -11.58
CA LEU A 73 -1.87 0.11 -11.54
C LEU A 73 -1.44 -0.05 -10.09
N LEU A 74 -0.59 -1.04 -9.84
CA LEU A 74 -0.07 -1.32 -8.51
C LEU A 74 1.45 -1.30 -8.54
N GLN A 75 2.04 -0.84 -7.44
CA GLN A 75 3.48 -0.87 -7.22
C GLN A 75 3.75 -1.52 -5.87
N VAL A 76 4.72 -2.41 -5.81
CA VAL A 76 5.11 -3.09 -4.59
C VAL A 76 6.57 -2.80 -4.29
N TYR A 77 6.90 -2.68 -3.01
CA TYR A 77 8.28 -2.47 -2.56
C TYR A 77 8.57 -3.32 -1.33
N THR A 78 8.10 -2.92 -0.17
CA THR A 78 8.36 -3.63 1.08
C THR A 78 7.81 -5.06 1.05
N GLY A 79 6.61 -5.26 0.50
CA GLY A 79 6.04 -6.59 0.35
C GLY A 79 6.91 -7.50 -0.49
N PHE A 80 7.48 -6.97 -1.58
CA PHE A 80 8.40 -7.72 -2.44
C PHE A 80 9.68 -8.10 -1.69
N VAL A 81 10.19 -7.21 -0.85
CA VAL A 81 11.40 -7.47 -0.05
C VAL A 81 11.18 -8.68 0.87
N TYR A 82 10.02 -8.77 1.53
CA TYR A 82 9.72 -9.85 2.46
C TYR A 82 9.23 -11.13 1.77
N GLU A 83 8.37 -10.99 0.76
CA GLU A 83 7.68 -12.13 0.15
C GLU A 83 8.37 -12.68 -1.10
N GLY A 84 9.24 -11.88 -1.73
CA GLY A 84 10.00 -12.29 -2.92
C GLY A 84 9.20 -12.25 -4.22
N PRO A 85 9.82 -12.69 -5.34
CA PRO A 85 9.20 -12.59 -6.67
C PRO A 85 7.90 -13.39 -6.81
N ALA A 86 7.74 -14.47 -6.05
CA ALA A 86 6.53 -15.31 -6.12
C ALA A 86 5.27 -14.52 -5.72
N MET A 87 5.43 -13.46 -4.93
CA MET A 87 4.31 -12.61 -4.55
C MET A 87 3.62 -11.97 -5.75
N VAL A 88 4.41 -11.44 -6.70
CA VAL A 88 3.88 -10.80 -7.91
C VAL A 88 3.06 -11.81 -8.70
N LYS A 89 3.58 -13.03 -8.86
CA LYS A 89 2.89 -14.09 -9.58
C LYS A 89 1.57 -14.46 -8.89
N ARG A 90 1.57 -14.59 -7.57
CA ARG A 90 0.35 -14.89 -6.81
C ARG A 90 -0.70 -13.81 -7.00
N ILE A 91 -0.29 -12.54 -6.97
CA ILE A 91 -1.21 -11.42 -7.18
C ILE A 91 -1.81 -11.48 -8.58
N LEU A 92 -0.97 -11.64 -9.60
CA LEU A 92 -1.44 -11.68 -11.00
C LEU A 92 -2.42 -12.85 -11.24
N ASN A 93 -2.20 -13.97 -10.60
CA ASN A 93 -3.08 -15.14 -10.76
C ASN A 93 -4.48 -14.92 -10.14
N ARG A 94 -4.64 -13.95 -9.25
CA ARG A 94 -5.90 -13.66 -8.59
C ARG A 94 -6.67 -12.49 -9.21
N LEU A 95 -6.03 -11.77 -10.12
CA LEU A 95 -6.67 -10.61 -10.77
C LEU A 95 -7.45 -10.96 -12.04
#